data_fd4b8631e3edb7a3d027aa05ea287675
#
_entry.id   fd4b8631e3edb7a3d027aa05ea287675
#
_cell.length_a   1.000
_cell.length_b   1.000
_cell.length_c   1.000
_cell.angle_alpha   90.00
_cell.angle_beta   90.00
_cell.angle_gamma   90.00
#
_symmetry.space_group_name_H-M   'P 1'
#
loop_
_entity.id
_entity.type
_entity.pdbx_description
1 polymer ?
#
loop_
_entity_poly.entity_id
_entity_poly.type
_entity_poly.pdbx_seq_one_letter_code
_entity_poly.pdbx_strand_id
1 'polypeptide(L)'
;FNPVVSLPDANFTREALAKLEFLGVIDFFLSETAHYADLVFAGSLHEEDEGIICSAEGRVQKINKAVDPKGDSRSDALIICDLAKKLGKGKFFDFASTREIYDELR
;
A
#
# COMPACT_ATOMS: atom_id res chain seq x y z
N PHE A 1 2.35 -6.83 -0.32
CA PHE A 1 3.56 -7.65 -0.53
C PHE A 1 4.20 -7.98 0.80
N ASN A 2 4.48 -9.26 1.06
CA ASN A 2 5.03 -9.76 2.32
C ASN A 2 6.50 -10.20 2.13
N PRO A 3 7.49 -9.30 2.29
CA PRO A 3 8.89 -9.58 2.03
C PRO A 3 9.45 -10.77 2.80
N VAL A 4 9.04 -10.96 4.06
CA VAL A 4 9.50 -12.08 4.90
C VAL A 4 9.19 -13.44 4.29
N VAL A 5 8.09 -13.54 3.54
CA VAL A 5 7.67 -14.79 2.88
C VAL A 5 8.10 -14.83 1.42
N SER A 6 8.08 -13.69 0.72
CA SER A 6 8.22 -13.64 -0.73
C SER A 6 9.67 -13.47 -1.23
N LEU A 7 10.60 -13.01 -0.38
CA LEU A 7 12.00 -12.87 -0.77
C LEU A 7 12.76 -14.20 -0.61
N PRO A 8 13.81 -14.42 -1.44
CA PRO A 8 14.51 -15.72 -1.50
C PRO A 8 15.13 -16.18 -0.19
N ASP A 9 15.65 -15.26 0.63
CA ASP A 9 16.27 -15.57 1.93
C ASP A 9 15.46 -14.95 3.06
N ALA A 10 14.54 -15.73 3.61
CA ALA A 10 13.67 -15.29 4.68
C ALA A 10 14.43 -14.96 5.98
N ASN A 11 15.51 -15.66 6.29
CA ASN A 11 16.29 -15.39 7.50
C ASN A 11 17.06 -14.08 7.38
N PHE A 12 17.73 -13.87 6.27
CA PHE A 12 18.38 -12.58 5.97
C PHE A 12 17.39 -11.43 5.99
N THR A 13 16.21 -11.62 5.39
CA THR A 13 15.16 -10.60 5.36
C THR A 13 14.70 -10.23 6.78
N ARG A 14 14.46 -11.21 7.65
CA ARG A 14 14.08 -10.97 9.05
C ARG A 14 15.16 -10.21 9.82
N GLU A 15 16.42 -10.61 9.66
CA GLU A 15 17.55 -9.91 10.29
C GLU A 15 17.71 -8.47 9.79
N ALA A 16 17.48 -8.24 8.49
CA ALA A 16 17.54 -6.90 7.92
C ALA A 16 16.41 -6.00 8.44
N LEU A 17 15.17 -6.50 8.48
CA LEU A 17 14.03 -5.75 9.00
C LEU A 17 14.20 -5.41 10.49
N ALA A 18 14.72 -6.35 11.29
CA ALA A 18 14.97 -6.12 12.72
C ALA A 18 16.06 -5.07 13.02
N LYS A 19 16.86 -4.69 12.02
CA LYS A 19 17.91 -3.64 12.14
C LYS A 19 17.45 -2.25 11.70
N LEU A 20 16.23 -2.13 11.16
CA LEU A 20 15.70 -0.83 10.77
C LEU A 20 15.41 0.03 12.02
N GLU A 21 15.70 1.31 11.94
CA GLU A 21 15.34 2.28 12.97
C GLU A 21 13.82 2.52 13.05
N PHE A 22 13.16 2.36 11.93
CA PHE A 22 11.71 2.48 11.82
C PHE A 22 11.20 1.71 10.60
N LEU A 23 10.12 0.96 10.76
CA LEU A 23 9.43 0.25 9.69
C LEU A 23 7.93 0.55 9.73
N GLY A 24 7.42 1.22 8.70
CA GLY A 24 5.99 1.35 8.44
C GLY A 24 5.54 0.31 7.42
N VAL A 25 4.42 -0.34 7.68
CA VAL A 25 3.81 -1.32 6.77
C VAL A 25 2.38 -0.92 6.47
N ILE A 26 1.98 -1.03 5.20
CA ILE A 26 0.58 -0.95 4.78
C ILE A 26 0.20 -2.35 4.32
N ASP A 27 -0.76 -2.96 5.00
CA ASP A 27 -1.22 -4.31 4.68
C ASP A 27 -2.66 -4.49 5.19
N PHE A 28 -3.41 -5.37 4.57
CA PHE A 28 -4.78 -5.73 4.97
C PHE A 28 -4.80 -6.90 5.96
N PHE A 29 -3.65 -7.54 6.22
CA PHE A 29 -3.44 -8.53 7.26
C PHE A 29 -2.26 -8.15 8.16
N LEU A 30 -2.24 -8.66 9.38
CA LEU A 30 -1.05 -8.71 10.22
C LEU A 30 -0.14 -9.84 9.71
N SER A 31 0.51 -9.56 8.57
CA SER A 31 1.43 -10.48 7.91
C SER A 31 2.72 -10.68 8.71
N GLU A 32 3.53 -11.68 8.33
CA GLU A 32 4.83 -11.92 8.96
C GLU A 32 5.74 -10.69 8.92
N THR A 33 5.66 -9.90 7.87
CA THR A 33 6.39 -8.62 7.76
C THR A 33 5.85 -7.59 8.73
N ALA A 34 4.53 -7.52 8.92
CA ALA A 34 3.90 -6.58 9.84
C ALA A 34 4.31 -6.81 11.31
N HIS A 35 4.72 -8.02 11.68
CA HIS A 35 5.23 -8.30 13.03
C HIS A 35 6.58 -7.62 13.35
N TYR A 36 7.29 -7.14 12.34
CA TYR A 36 8.53 -6.37 12.50
C TYR A 36 8.29 -4.86 12.44
N ALA A 37 7.06 -4.42 12.16
CA ALA A 37 6.74 -3.02 11.95
C ALA A 37 6.52 -2.26 13.26
N ASP A 38 7.01 -1.01 13.30
CA ASP A 38 6.71 -0.06 14.36
C ASP A 38 5.31 0.54 14.18
N LEU A 39 4.83 0.60 12.93
CA LEU A 39 3.52 1.13 12.56
C LEU A 39 2.90 0.32 11.41
N VAL A 40 1.66 -0.11 11.61
CA VAL A 40 0.89 -0.79 10.57
C VAL A 40 -0.35 0.03 10.23
N PHE A 41 -0.50 0.35 8.96
CA PHE A 41 -1.73 0.96 8.43
C PHE A 41 -2.61 -0.12 7.81
N ALA A 42 -3.91 -0.05 8.06
CA ALA A 42 -4.90 -0.92 7.45
C ALA A 42 -5.12 -0.51 5.99
N GLY A 43 -4.47 -1.21 5.06
CA GLY A 43 -4.71 -1.09 3.63
C GLY A 43 -5.99 -1.78 3.20
N SER A 44 -6.56 -1.37 2.06
CA SER A 44 -7.73 -2.02 1.46
C SER A 44 -7.33 -3.16 0.52
N LEU A 45 -8.25 -4.10 0.33
CA LEU A 45 -8.16 -5.13 -0.71
C LEU A 45 -8.44 -4.52 -2.10
N HIS A 46 -8.05 -5.24 -3.17
CA HIS A 46 -8.36 -4.73 -4.53
C HIS A 46 -9.87 -4.70 -4.82
N GLU A 47 -10.67 -5.54 -4.16
CA GLU A 47 -12.14 -5.53 -4.27
C GLU A 47 -12.77 -4.34 -3.55
N GLU A 48 -12.03 -3.75 -2.63
CA GLU A 48 -12.44 -2.60 -1.82
C GLU A 48 -11.94 -1.27 -2.38
N ASP A 49 -11.15 -1.31 -3.47
CA ASP A 49 -10.53 -0.13 -4.09
C ASP A 49 -10.78 -0.09 -5.59
N GLU A 50 -10.42 1.03 -6.21
CA GLU A 50 -10.41 1.18 -7.66
C GLU A 50 -9.03 1.60 -8.14
N GLY A 51 -8.70 1.25 -9.38
CA GLY A 51 -7.42 1.59 -9.94
C GLY A 51 -7.18 0.95 -11.29
N ILE A 52 -5.92 0.81 -11.65
CA ILE A 52 -5.50 0.10 -12.85
C ILE A 52 -4.49 -0.98 -12.50
N ILE A 53 -4.56 -2.08 -13.22
CA ILE A 53 -3.54 -3.14 -13.17
C ILE A 53 -3.03 -3.41 -14.58
N CYS A 54 -1.79 -3.90 -14.65
CA CYS A 54 -1.24 -4.47 -15.87
C CYS A 54 -1.15 -5.99 -15.71
N SER A 55 -1.81 -6.74 -16.59
CA SER A 55 -1.69 -8.19 -16.60
C SER A 55 -0.30 -8.63 -17.06
N ALA A 56 0.06 -9.90 -16.83
CA ALA A 56 1.31 -10.48 -17.33
C ALA A 56 1.46 -10.43 -18.86
N GLU A 57 0.35 -10.29 -19.59
CA GLU A 57 0.32 -10.10 -21.04
C GLU A 57 0.55 -8.64 -21.47
N GLY A 58 0.77 -7.71 -20.53
CA GLY A 58 0.91 -6.28 -20.81
C GLY A 58 -0.41 -5.53 -21.02
N ARG A 59 -1.56 -6.15 -20.74
CA ARG A 59 -2.86 -5.50 -20.89
C ARG A 59 -3.17 -4.64 -19.68
N VAL A 60 -3.42 -3.36 -19.91
CA VAL A 60 -3.89 -2.43 -18.88
C VAL A 60 -5.40 -2.60 -18.70
N GLN A 61 -5.83 -2.83 -17.47
CA GLN A 61 -7.22 -3.08 -17.11
C GLN A 61 -7.62 -2.19 -15.94
N LYS A 62 -8.86 -1.69 -15.96
CA LYS A 62 -9.43 -0.98 -14.83
C LYS A 62 -9.98 -1.98 -13.81
N ILE A 63 -9.63 -1.79 -12.54
CA ILE A 63 -10.31 -2.40 -11.40
C ILE A 63 -11.40 -1.42 -10.94
N ASN A 64 -12.61 -1.93 -10.77
CA ASN A 64 -13.70 -1.18 -10.15
C ASN A 64 -13.93 -1.72 -8.75
N LYS A 65 -14.11 -0.82 -7.81
CA LYS A 65 -14.49 -1.18 -6.43
C LYS A 65 -15.80 -1.99 -6.45
N ALA A 66 -15.79 -3.14 -5.79
CA ALA A 66 -16.92 -4.06 -5.70
C ALA A 66 -17.64 -3.97 -4.34
N VAL A 67 -16.89 -3.71 -3.26
CA VAL A 67 -17.39 -3.60 -1.90
C VAL A 67 -16.74 -2.44 -1.18
N ASP A 68 -17.35 -1.97 -0.10
CA ASP A 68 -16.73 -0.94 0.74
C ASP A 68 -15.65 -1.53 1.63
N PRO A 69 -14.56 -0.76 1.89
CA PRO A 69 -13.51 -1.15 2.82
C PRO A 69 -14.09 -1.46 4.20
N LYS A 70 -13.54 -2.47 4.87
CA LYS A 70 -13.99 -2.87 6.21
C LYS A 70 -13.27 -2.10 7.30
N GLY A 71 -14.01 -1.71 8.33
CA GLY A 71 -13.47 -1.02 9.50
C GLY A 71 -12.76 0.28 9.11
N ASP A 72 -11.52 0.43 9.51
CA ASP A 72 -10.70 1.61 9.24
C ASP A 72 -9.76 1.40 8.03
N SER A 73 -9.94 0.34 7.23
CA SER A 73 -9.11 0.11 6.05
C SER A 73 -9.36 1.16 4.98
N ARG A 74 -8.29 1.54 4.28
CA ARG A 74 -8.30 2.61 3.28
C ARG A 74 -7.38 2.27 2.12
N SER A 75 -7.63 2.89 0.97
CA SER A 75 -6.72 2.81 -0.18
C SER A 75 -5.28 3.18 0.23
N ASP A 76 -4.32 2.34 -0.14
CA ASP A 76 -2.89 2.56 0.10
C ASP A 76 -2.43 3.91 -0.44
N ALA A 77 -2.93 4.31 -1.62
CA ALA A 77 -2.62 5.59 -2.24
C ALA A 77 -3.07 6.77 -1.36
N LEU A 78 -4.26 6.71 -0.78
CA LEU A 78 -4.77 7.77 0.10
C LEU A 78 -4.04 7.79 1.46
N ILE A 79 -3.62 6.64 1.98
CA ILE A 79 -2.76 6.57 3.18
C ILE A 79 -1.44 7.30 2.90
N ILE A 80 -0.82 7.07 1.74
CA ILE A 80 0.42 7.74 1.33
C ILE A 80 0.20 9.26 1.17
N CYS A 81 -0.91 9.68 0.57
CA CYS A 81 -1.25 11.10 0.43
C CYS A 81 -1.38 11.78 1.80
N ASP A 82 -2.07 11.17 2.74
CA ASP A 82 -2.22 11.71 4.09
C ASP A 82 -0.89 11.77 4.86
N LEU A 83 -0.06 10.75 4.71
CA LEU A 83 1.29 10.74 5.27
C LEU A 83 2.13 11.88 4.69
N ALA A 84 2.10 12.08 3.38
CA ALA A 84 2.80 13.17 2.71
C ALA A 84 2.32 14.55 3.19
N LYS A 85 1.00 14.74 3.39
CA LYS A 85 0.43 15.96 3.96
C LYS A 85 0.98 16.23 5.37
N LYS A 86 1.04 15.20 6.22
CA LYS A 86 1.60 15.32 7.59
C LYS A 86 3.10 15.63 7.60
N LEU A 87 3.84 15.15 6.61
CA LEU A 87 5.27 15.44 6.42
C LEU A 87 5.55 16.78 5.70
N GLY A 88 4.53 17.62 5.49
CA GLY A 88 4.66 18.93 4.84
C GLY A 88 4.88 18.85 3.32
N LYS A 89 4.59 17.71 2.69
CA LYS A 89 4.73 17.47 1.25
C LYS A 89 3.36 17.39 0.53
N GLY A 90 2.28 17.78 1.19
CA GLY A 90 0.92 17.66 0.67
C GLY A 90 0.70 18.27 -0.71
N LYS A 91 1.40 19.37 -1.04
CA LYS A 91 1.28 20.00 -2.36
C LYS A 91 1.62 19.10 -3.54
N PHE A 92 2.35 18.01 -3.32
CA PHE A 92 2.71 17.01 -4.35
C PHE A 92 1.82 15.77 -4.30
N PHE A 93 0.96 15.66 -3.31
CA PHE A 93 0.13 14.49 -3.03
C PHE A 93 -1.30 14.92 -2.65
N ASP A 94 -1.82 15.95 -3.31
CA ASP A 94 -3.16 16.47 -3.02
C ASP A 94 -4.21 15.82 -3.93
N PHE A 95 -4.33 14.51 -3.78
CA PHE A 95 -5.33 13.71 -4.48
C PHE A 95 -6.45 13.32 -3.52
N ALA A 96 -7.68 13.49 -3.97
CA ALA A 96 -8.88 13.07 -3.24
C ALA A 96 -9.33 11.66 -3.64
N SER A 97 -8.84 11.13 -4.77
CA SER A 97 -9.22 9.83 -5.30
C SER A 97 -8.10 9.19 -6.12
N THR A 98 -8.16 7.87 -6.27
CA THR A 98 -7.28 7.12 -7.18
C THR A 98 -7.49 7.51 -8.64
N ARG A 99 -8.69 8.01 -8.97
CA ARG A 99 -8.98 8.55 -10.31
C ARG A 99 -8.14 9.78 -10.64
N GLU A 100 -7.98 10.71 -9.70
CA GLU A 100 -7.15 11.90 -9.90
C GLU A 100 -5.69 11.54 -10.11
N ILE A 101 -5.18 10.54 -9.36
CA ILE A 101 -3.82 10.00 -9.56
C ILE A 101 -3.66 9.44 -10.97
N TYR A 102 -4.65 8.69 -11.46
CA TYR A 102 -4.61 8.15 -12.81
C TYR A 102 -4.63 9.24 -13.88
N ASP A 103 -5.45 10.28 -13.69
CA ASP A 103 -5.59 11.38 -14.65
C ASP A 103 -4.29 12.22 -14.73
N GLU A 104 -3.48 12.27 -13.66
CA GLU A 104 -2.14 12.89 -13.68
C GLU A 104 -1.11 12.03 -14.43
N LEU A 105 -1.23 10.70 -14.35
CA LEU A 105 -0.29 9.77 -15.02
C LEU A 105 -0.52 9.68 -16.54
N ARG A 106 -1.67 10.10 -17.04
CA ARG A 106 -2.08 10.00 -18.45
C ARG A 106 -1.65 11.20 -19.27
#